data_4be3fc8d678b6c0d6e31fa4836551a8b
#
_entry.id   4be3fc8d678b6c0d6e31fa4836551a8b
#
_cell.length_a   1.000
_cell.length_b   1.000
_cell.length_c   1.000
_cell.angle_alpha   90.00
_cell.angle_beta   90.00
_cell.angle_gamma   90.00
#
_symmetry.space_group_name_H-M   'P 1'
#
loop_
_entity.id
_entity.type
_entity.pdbx_description
1 polymer ?
#
loop_
_entity_poly.entity_id
_entity_poly.type
_entity_poly.pdbx_seq_one_letter_code
_entity_poly.pdbx_strand_id
1 'polypeptide(L)' 'MAKELQVMVVGALGKMGRETVKAVKMSDNLVLAGAVDVKAGNAKVSEITGDENDSLPI' A
#
# COMPACT_ATOMS: atom_id res chain seq x y z
N MET A 1 -22.46 3.31 -10.28
CA MET A 1 -21.29 2.44 -10.32
C MET A 1 -20.10 3.13 -9.69
N ALA A 2 -19.49 2.52 -8.69
CA ALA A 2 -18.31 3.10 -8.06
C ALA A 2 -17.12 3.05 -9.01
N LYS A 3 -16.42 4.15 -9.12
CA LYS A 3 -15.22 4.23 -9.95
C LYS A 3 -14.01 3.99 -9.07
N GLU A 4 -13.20 3.00 -9.41
CA GLU A 4 -11.99 2.72 -8.67
C GLU A 4 -10.93 3.79 -8.94
N LEU A 5 -10.27 4.23 -7.88
CA LEU A 5 -9.17 5.18 -7.96
C LEU A 5 -7.88 4.46 -7.63
N GLN A 6 -6.88 4.65 -8.47
CA GLN A 6 -5.55 4.11 -8.23
C GLN A 6 -4.78 5.06 -7.32
N VAL A 7 -4.19 4.51 -6.26
CA VAL A 7 -3.50 5.30 -5.25
C VAL A 7 -2.04 4.85 -5.15
N MET A 8 -1.13 5.82 -5.07
CA MET A 8 0.26 5.55 -4.78
C MET A 8 0.60 6.15 -3.42
N VAL A 9 1.25 5.38 -2.57
CA VAL A 9 1.64 5.83 -1.24
C VAL A 9 3.14 6.09 -1.22
N VAL A 10 3.53 7.33 -0.92
CA VAL A 10 4.94 7.71 -0.77
C VAL A 10 5.27 7.72 0.72
N GLY A 11 6.41 7.16 1.08
CA GLY A 11 6.78 6.99 2.48
C GLY A 11 6.02 5.84 3.13
N ALA A 12 5.79 4.75 2.39
CA ALA A 12 4.93 3.65 2.80
C ALA A 12 5.38 2.95 4.08
N LEU A 13 6.69 2.95 4.38
CA LEU A 13 7.20 2.30 5.59
C LEU A 13 7.18 3.21 6.82
N GLY A 14 6.89 4.50 6.64
CA GLY A 14 6.69 5.40 7.76
C GLY A 14 5.38 5.08 8.48
N LYS A 15 5.24 5.61 9.69
CA LYS A 15 4.05 5.33 10.51
C LYS A 15 2.75 5.68 9.79
N MET A 16 2.66 6.89 9.25
CA MET A 16 1.46 7.31 8.55
C MET A 16 1.29 6.62 7.20
N GLY A 17 2.41 6.35 6.52
CA GLY A 17 2.37 5.63 5.26
C GLY A 17 1.80 4.23 5.41
N ARG A 18 2.21 3.51 6.45
CA ARG A 18 1.68 2.17 6.73
C ARG A 18 0.18 2.20 7.00
N GLU A 19 -0.28 3.18 7.77
CA GLU A 19 -1.71 3.33 8.04
C GLU A 19 -2.48 3.67 6.77
N THR A 20 -1.90 4.50 5.92
CA THR A 20 -2.53 4.84 4.63
C THR A 20 -2.65 3.62 3.73
N VAL A 21 -1.60 2.80 3.65
CA VAL A 21 -1.63 1.56 2.86
C VAL A 21 -2.76 0.65 3.36
N LYS A 22 -2.86 0.47 4.67
CA LYS A 22 -3.91 -0.37 5.24
C LYS A 22 -5.30 0.19 4.93
N ALA A 23 -5.47 1.51 5.02
CA ALA A 23 -6.74 2.14 4.71
C ALA A 23 -7.14 1.95 3.25
N VAL A 24 -6.18 2.07 2.34
CA VAL A 24 -6.44 1.84 0.92
C VAL A 24 -6.87 0.40 0.67
N LYS A 25 -6.18 -0.55 1.28
CA LYS A 25 -6.49 -1.97 1.10
C LYS A 25 -7.86 -2.34 1.65
N MET A 26 -8.36 -1.61 2.63
CA MET A 26 -9.67 -1.85 3.23
C MET A 26 -10.80 -1.10 2.50
N SER A 27 -10.47 -0.23 1.57
CA SER A 27 -11.47 0.56 0.86
C SER A 27 -11.92 -0.15 -0.41
N ASP A 28 -13.22 -0.17 -0.65
CA ASP A 28 -13.80 -0.79 -1.84
C ASP A 28 -13.56 0.01 -3.12
N ASN A 29 -13.32 1.32 -2.97
CA ASN A 29 -13.19 2.23 -4.12
C ASN A 29 -11.76 2.57 -4.46
N LEU A 30 -10.78 2.11 -3.67
CA LEU A 30 -9.38 2.46 -3.86
C LEU A 30 -8.56 1.23 -4.16
N VAL A 31 -7.65 1.37 -5.10
CA VAL A 31 -6.72 0.31 -5.47
C VAL A 31 -5.30 0.81 -5.24
N LEU A 32 -4.52 0.06 -4.49
CA LEU A 32 -3.12 0.42 -4.27
C LEU A 32 -2.32 0.09 -5.53
N ALA A 33 -1.97 1.11 -6.28
CA ALA A 33 -1.21 0.97 -7.53
C ALA A 33 0.29 0.93 -7.28
N GLY A 34 0.76 1.52 -6.18
CA GLY A 34 2.17 1.50 -5.86
C GLY A 34 2.43 2.01 -4.45
N ALA A 35 3.56 1.61 -3.90
CA ALA A 35 4.03 2.09 -2.61
C ALA A 35 5.54 2.34 -2.72
N VAL A 36 6.01 3.46 -2.21
CA VAL A 36 7.39 3.88 -2.36
C VAL A 36 7.95 4.31 -1.00
N ASP A 37 9.15 3.86 -0.70
CA ASP A 37 9.88 4.34 0.46
C ASP A 37 11.38 4.14 0.21
N VAL A 38 12.17 5.15 0.56
CA VAL A 38 13.64 5.11 0.37
C VAL A 38 14.29 4.05 1.26
N LYS A 39 13.61 3.61 2.30
CA LYS A 39 14.11 2.60 3.22
C LYS A 39 13.61 1.19 2.89
N ALA A 40 12.95 1.04 1.75
CA ALA A 40 12.25 -0.20 1.43
C ALA A 40 13.16 -1.42 1.27
N GLY A 41 14.32 -1.26 0.65
CA GLY A 41 15.14 -2.41 0.30
C GLY A 41 14.33 -3.39 -0.54
N ASN A 42 14.12 -4.61 0.00
CA ASN A 42 13.32 -5.64 -0.66
C ASN A 42 11.92 -5.79 -0.07
N ALA A 43 11.46 -4.81 0.70
CA ALA A 43 10.18 -4.89 1.36
C ALA A 43 9.02 -4.96 0.36
N LYS A 44 7.93 -5.59 0.78
CA LYS A 44 6.70 -5.71 0.00
C LYS A 44 5.53 -5.23 0.84
N VAL A 45 4.44 -4.90 0.16
CA VAL A 45 3.21 -4.46 0.83
C VAL A 45 2.71 -5.52 1.84
N SER A 46 2.94 -6.79 1.57
CA SER A 46 2.56 -7.86 2.50
C SER A 46 3.14 -7.69 3.90
N GLU A 47 4.29 -7.03 4.02
CA GLU A 47 4.91 -6.78 5.32
C GLU A 47 4.17 -5.71 6.12
N ILE A 48 3.40 -4.88 5.44
CA ILE A 48 2.57 -3.85 6.08
C ILE A 48 1.20 -4.40 6.44
N THR A 49 0.56 -5.08 5.49
CA THR A 49 -0.82 -5.54 5.63
C THR A 49 -0.93 -6.91 6.30
N GLY A 50 0.14 -7.69 6.27
CA GLY A 50 0.12 -9.05 6.77
C GLY A 50 -0.53 -10.06 5.84
N ASP A 51 -0.89 -9.64 4.63
CA ASP A 51 -1.52 -10.51 3.63
C ASP A 51 -0.47 -11.00 2.64
N GLU A 52 -0.24 -12.31 2.61
CA GLU A 52 0.74 -12.93 1.72
C GLU A 52 0.47 -12.67 0.25
N ASN A 53 -0.76 -12.37 -0.12
CA ASN A 53 -1.13 -12.10 -1.50
C ASN A 53 -0.74 -10.70 -1.96
N ASP A 54 -0.34 -9.83 -1.04
CA ASP A 54 0.09 -8.49 -1.36
C ASP A 54 1.57 -8.49 -1.76
N SER A 55 1.84 -8.92 -2.95
CA SER A 55 3.22 -9.06 -3.45
C SER A 55 3.78 -7.80 -4.09
N LEU A 56 3.03 -6.70 -4.05
CA LEU A 56 3.48 -5.42 -4.63
C LEU A 56 4.76 -4.96 -3.93
N PRO A 57 5.84 -4.71 -4.66
CA PRO A 57 7.07 -4.20 -4.06
C PRO A 57 6.92 -2.74 -3.62
N ILE A 58 7.65 -2.40 -2.59
CA ILE A 58 7.72 -1.03 -2.09
C ILE A 58 8.96 -0.33 -2.63
#